data_9d35d4a394ecbb1c9fadf8da1ae41452
#
_entry.id   9d35d4a394ecbb1c9fadf8da1ae41452
#
_cell.length_a   1.000
_cell.length_b   1.000
_cell.length_c   1.000
_cell.angle_alpha   90.00
_cell.angle_beta   90.00
_cell.angle_gamma   90.00
#
_symmetry.space_group_name_H-M   'P 1'
#
loop_
_entity.id
_entity.type
_entity.pdbx_description
1 polymer ?
#
loop_
_entity_poly.entity_id
_entity_poly.type
_entity_poly.pdbx_seq_one_letter_code
_entity_poly.pdbx_strand_id
1 'polypeptide(L)'
;MNILVINGSPKGEQSNSYQLTNAFLRGIKESDSEAAIRRRTVCQMDIRPCLGCFSCWNRTPGKCCMEDDMAQVIQDLLWADITVWSFPLYYYTVPGELKNLIDRQLPMLLPFMEEKEGQAGNGGHPSRYDMSGKRTVLISTCGFYTAEGNYDGVYSLFDHFCGRENYTAIFCGQGELFRVRELSAVTSAYLSVVEQAGREYMSGGISAQSRERLAQLLLPRETFEACADASWGIEKETDGTGKEGGGKKTESDTLKFTRQMAALYRKESWPGKDFVLEMCYTDEEETYQILLGKDGSHVCTDGSLTADTRIETPVTVWRSIAAGEIRGDEAMMQGLYRVQGDFNLMLKWDEYFGGSHAQTRQQAEASAQKNTDMNILLIPWIVFWVAVSISRQPGCIIGILTCALVPLAYYRHRKTVYDVFGGALVTGFSVAMLAGVSETWMLPVSYLVFGLMWLSSCPGKRIPLTAHYSMNSYGGEGALKNGLFVKTNRILTVLWGILYVITAVCSWFLMRSAVSGLTGLINFVLPVLMGIFTMWFQKWYPARVARGK
;
A
#
# COMPACT_ATOMS: atom_id res chain seq x y z
N MET A 1 -13.96 2.62 30.25
CA MET A 1 -14.77 3.60 29.51
C MET A 1 -15.87 2.91 28.72
N ASN A 2 -17.04 3.53 28.60
CA ASN A 2 -18.22 2.96 27.94
C ASN A 2 -18.45 3.61 26.56
N ILE A 3 -18.55 2.81 25.52
CA ILE A 3 -18.73 3.28 24.15
C ILE A 3 -20.01 2.69 23.56
N LEU A 4 -20.88 3.54 23.06
CA LEU A 4 -22.04 3.14 22.29
C LEU A 4 -21.79 3.41 20.80
N VAL A 5 -21.94 2.39 19.96
CA VAL A 5 -21.93 2.53 18.51
C VAL A 5 -23.35 2.41 17.99
N ILE A 6 -23.83 3.45 17.32
CA ILE A 6 -25.13 3.48 16.62
C ILE A 6 -24.83 3.38 15.12
N ASN A 7 -25.07 2.21 14.54
CA ASN A 7 -24.92 1.98 13.12
C ASN A 7 -26.25 2.24 12.39
N GLY A 8 -26.37 3.40 11.75
CA GLY A 8 -27.54 3.82 10.99
C GLY A 8 -27.52 3.39 9.52
N SER A 9 -26.59 2.52 9.11
CA SER A 9 -26.57 2.04 7.74
C SER A 9 -27.59 0.93 7.51
N PRO A 10 -28.42 0.99 6.44
CA PRO A 10 -29.31 -0.11 6.07
C PRO A 10 -28.55 -1.37 5.63
N LYS A 11 -27.27 -1.30 5.32
CA LYS A 11 -26.41 -2.46 5.03
C LYS A 11 -25.86 -3.13 6.31
N GLY A 12 -26.21 -2.62 7.49
CA GLY A 12 -25.77 -3.15 8.77
C GLY A 12 -24.25 -3.18 8.90
N GLU A 13 -23.71 -4.29 9.39
CA GLU A 13 -22.27 -4.46 9.61
C GLU A 13 -21.43 -4.55 8.34
N GLN A 14 -22.08 -4.78 7.19
CA GLN A 14 -21.41 -4.81 5.88
C GLN A 14 -21.23 -3.42 5.25
N SER A 15 -21.56 -2.36 5.98
CA SER A 15 -21.47 -1.00 5.43
C SER A 15 -20.04 -0.47 5.42
N ASN A 16 -19.76 0.40 4.45
CA ASN A 16 -18.46 1.05 4.31
C ASN A 16 -18.16 1.97 5.52
N SER A 17 -19.14 2.73 5.99
CA SER A 17 -19.00 3.56 7.20
C SER A 17 -18.69 2.72 8.45
N TYR A 18 -19.23 1.50 8.53
CA TYR A 18 -18.97 0.61 9.67
C TYR A 18 -17.54 0.02 9.62
N GLN A 19 -16.95 -0.14 8.45
CA GLN A 19 -15.51 -0.50 8.32
C GLN A 19 -14.63 0.58 8.93
N LEU A 20 -14.91 1.87 8.64
CA LEU A 20 -14.21 3.00 9.25
C LEU A 20 -14.40 3.00 10.77
N THR A 21 -15.65 2.79 11.21
CA THR A 21 -15.97 2.74 12.65
C THR A 21 -15.20 1.64 13.36
N ASN A 22 -15.09 0.44 12.77
CA ASN A 22 -14.31 -0.65 13.35
C ASN A 22 -12.81 -0.33 13.40
N ALA A 23 -12.27 0.36 12.39
CA ALA A 23 -10.88 0.83 12.42
C ALA A 23 -10.65 1.84 13.55
N PHE A 24 -11.53 2.82 13.69
CA PHE A 24 -11.47 3.80 14.78
C PHE A 24 -11.53 3.14 16.17
N LEU A 25 -12.43 2.17 16.34
CA LEU A 25 -12.57 1.42 17.58
C LEU A 25 -11.34 0.53 17.89
N ARG A 26 -10.67 -0.01 16.89
CA ARG A 26 -9.39 -0.71 17.11
C ARG A 26 -8.36 0.23 17.71
N GLY A 27 -8.21 1.44 17.16
CA GLY A 27 -7.31 2.45 17.68
C GLY A 27 -7.66 2.86 19.12
N ILE A 28 -8.95 2.99 19.47
CA ILE A 28 -9.39 3.23 20.85
C ILE A 28 -8.98 2.06 21.75
N LYS A 29 -9.22 0.81 21.32
CA LYS A 29 -8.93 -0.38 22.13
C LYS A 29 -7.43 -0.60 22.38
N GLU A 30 -6.57 -0.15 21.50
CA GLU A 30 -5.12 -0.14 21.75
C GLU A 30 -4.73 0.83 22.87
N SER A 31 -5.49 1.92 23.06
CA SER A 31 -5.25 2.91 24.12
C SER A 31 -6.00 2.57 25.42
N ASP A 32 -7.16 1.90 25.32
CA ASP A 32 -7.98 1.44 26.47
C ASP A 32 -8.54 0.04 26.16
N SER A 33 -7.77 -1.00 26.52
CA SER A 33 -8.16 -2.41 26.30
C SER A 33 -9.45 -2.79 27.04
N GLU A 34 -9.77 -2.13 28.15
CA GLU A 34 -10.93 -2.39 29.00
C GLU A 34 -12.18 -1.62 28.55
N ALA A 35 -12.12 -0.85 27.45
CA ALA A 35 -13.27 -0.13 26.93
C ALA A 35 -14.44 -1.07 26.64
N ALA A 36 -15.57 -0.86 27.30
CA ALA A 36 -16.80 -1.62 27.07
C ALA A 36 -17.56 -1.05 25.85
N ILE A 37 -17.84 -1.86 24.85
CA ILE A 37 -18.48 -1.42 23.60
C ILE A 37 -19.85 -2.09 23.46
N ARG A 38 -20.92 -1.28 23.38
CA ARG A 38 -22.24 -1.71 22.95
C ARG A 38 -22.48 -1.27 21.51
N ARG A 39 -23.14 -2.13 20.74
CA ARG A 39 -23.47 -1.86 19.33
C ARG A 39 -24.97 -1.95 19.12
N ARG A 40 -25.52 -0.98 18.37
CA ARG A 40 -26.92 -0.94 17.93
C ARG A 40 -26.96 -0.74 16.43
N THR A 41 -27.51 -1.69 15.72
CA THR A 41 -27.70 -1.62 14.25
C THR A 41 -29.15 -1.27 13.98
N VAL A 42 -29.38 -0.03 13.57
CA VAL A 42 -30.72 0.57 13.53
C VAL A 42 -31.70 -0.19 12.62
N CYS A 43 -31.21 -0.67 11.45
CA CYS A 43 -32.03 -1.46 10.53
C CYS A 43 -32.46 -2.84 11.07
N GLN A 44 -31.95 -3.27 12.23
CA GLN A 44 -32.32 -4.52 12.91
C GLN A 44 -33.21 -4.27 14.12
N MET A 45 -33.62 -3.00 14.37
CA MET A 45 -34.37 -2.58 15.54
C MET A 45 -35.77 -2.12 15.14
N ASP A 46 -36.73 -2.34 16.02
CA ASP A 46 -38.06 -1.72 15.89
C ASP A 46 -38.05 -0.33 16.52
N ILE A 47 -37.77 0.70 15.69
CA ILE A 47 -37.82 2.11 16.10
C ILE A 47 -38.80 2.84 15.17
N ARG A 48 -40.02 3.01 15.63
CA ARG A 48 -41.08 3.69 14.87
C ARG A 48 -40.85 5.21 14.88
N PRO A 49 -41.31 5.94 13.83
CA PRO A 49 -41.25 7.39 13.78
C PRO A 49 -41.90 8.07 14.98
N CYS A 50 -41.39 9.22 15.41
CA CYS A 50 -42.01 10.01 16.47
C CYS A 50 -43.35 10.54 16.03
N LEU A 51 -44.39 10.37 16.87
CA LEU A 51 -45.75 10.84 16.59
C LEU A 51 -45.97 12.31 16.96
N GLY A 52 -45.01 12.99 17.57
CA GLY A 52 -45.15 14.37 18.05
C GLY A 52 -46.23 14.54 19.13
N CYS A 53 -46.56 13.49 19.85
CA CYS A 53 -47.65 13.49 20.82
C CYS A 53 -47.30 14.14 22.18
N PHE A 54 -46.02 14.43 22.43
CA PHE A 54 -45.48 15.02 23.65
C PHE A 54 -45.81 14.29 24.95
N SER A 55 -46.31 13.05 24.91
CA SER A 55 -46.57 12.24 26.10
C SER A 55 -45.33 12.11 26.99
N CYS A 56 -44.14 12.05 26.40
CA CYS A 56 -42.85 12.00 27.10
C CYS A 56 -42.50 13.28 27.90
N TRP A 57 -43.27 14.36 27.75
CA TRP A 57 -43.14 15.60 28.52
C TRP A 57 -44.25 15.81 29.53
N ASN A 58 -45.50 15.36 29.22
CA ASN A 58 -46.65 15.68 30.04
C ASN A 58 -47.25 14.48 30.77
N ARG A 59 -47.43 13.30 30.12
CA ARG A 59 -48.07 12.12 30.71
C ARG A 59 -47.07 11.15 31.37
N THR A 60 -45.94 10.91 30.70
CA THR A 60 -44.90 9.99 31.13
C THR A 60 -43.51 10.69 31.03
N PRO A 61 -43.24 11.72 31.88
CA PRO A 61 -42.02 12.51 31.76
C PRO A 61 -40.76 11.65 31.72
N GLY A 62 -39.96 11.83 30.67
CA GLY A 62 -38.71 11.06 30.46
C GLY A 62 -38.91 9.68 29.83
N LYS A 63 -40.15 9.26 29.50
CA LYS A 63 -40.42 7.95 28.89
C LYS A 63 -41.38 8.10 27.70
N CYS A 64 -41.03 7.49 26.56
CA CYS A 64 -41.94 7.44 25.42
C CYS A 64 -43.16 6.55 25.72
N CYS A 65 -44.32 6.93 25.18
CA CYS A 65 -45.53 6.12 25.26
C CYS A 65 -45.58 4.93 24.30
N MET A 66 -44.69 4.89 23.32
CA MET A 66 -44.54 3.76 22.39
C MET A 66 -43.62 2.71 22.99
N GLU A 67 -44.06 1.47 22.97
CA GLU A 67 -43.26 0.32 23.40
C GLU A 67 -42.55 -0.25 22.18
N ASP A 68 -41.25 0.05 22.07
CA ASP A 68 -40.35 -0.40 21.04
C ASP A 68 -38.88 -0.30 21.56
N ASP A 69 -37.88 -0.62 20.72
CA ASP A 69 -36.48 -0.68 21.11
C ASP A 69 -35.87 0.66 21.52
N MET A 70 -36.55 1.78 21.29
CA MET A 70 -36.04 3.11 21.66
C MET A 70 -35.80 3.27 23.16
N ALA A 71 -36.59 2.58 24.00
CA ALA A 71 -36.36 2.60 25.45
C ALA A 71 -34.96 2.09 25.82
N GLN A 72 -34.51 1.02 25.18
CA GLN A 72 -33.16 0.46 25.39
C GLN A 72 -32.10 1.39 24.83
N VAL A 73 -32.31 2.01 23.66
CA VAL A 73 -31.38 2.98 23.08
C VAL A 73 -31.14 4.16 24.02
N ILE A 74 -32.20 4.70 24.64
CA ILE A 74 -32.06 5.78 25.62
C ILE A 74 -31.18 5.34 26.81
N GLN A 75 -31.36 4.12 27.32
CA GLN A 75 -30.53 3.60 28.42
C GLN A 75 -29.05 3.46 27.97
N ASP A 76 -28.81 3.01 26.73
CA ASP A 76 -27.47 2.89 26.21
C ASP A 76 -26.80 4.26 25.99
N LEU A 77 -27.56 5.28 25.53
CA LEU A 77 -27.07 6.66 25.41
C LEU A 77 -26.68 7.25 26.78
N LEU A 78 -27.48 6.96 27.82
CA LEU A 78 -27.17 7.38 29.20
C LEU A 78 -25.97 6.64 29.79
N TRP A 79 -25.78 5.38 29.44
CA TRP A 79 -24.66 4.54 29.87
C TRP A 79 -23.32 4.94 29.22
N ALA A 80 -23.34 5.40 27.96
CA ALA A 80 -22.14 5.66 27.20
C ALA A 80 -21.41 6.93 27.63
N ASP A 81 -20.09 6.88 27.70
CA ASP A 81 -19.18 8.04 27.81
C ASP A 81 -18.89 8.62 26.42
N ILE A 82 -18.83 7.73 25.40
CA ILE A 82 -18.67 8.10 23.99
C ILE A 82 -19.79 7.48 23.18
N THR A 83 -20.47 8.28 22.36
CA THR A 83 -21.42 7.79 21.34
C THR A 83 -20.81 7.97 19.95
N VAL A 84 -20.62 6.87 19.23
CA VAL A 84 -20.15 6.84 17.83
C VAL A 84 -21.35 6.63 16.90
N TRP A 85 -21.65 7.64 16.10
CA TRP A 85 -22.68 7.60 15.07
C TRP A 85 -22.05 7.17 13.75
N SER A 86 -22.35 5.98 13.28
CA SER A 86 -21.80 5.38 12.04
C SER A 86 -22.90 5.31 10.98
N PHE A 87 -22.77 6.02 9.86
CA PHE A 87 -23.82 6.05 8.84
C PHE A 87 -23.29 6.43 7.45
N PRO A 88 -23.92 5.98 6.35
CA PRO A 88 -23.68 6.54 5.03
C PRO A 88 -24.41 7.88 4.88
N LEU A 89 -23.85 8.77 4.08
CA LEU A 89 -24.54 10.00 3.70
C LEU A 89 -25.69 9.65 2.73
N TYR A 90 -26.93 9.91 3.12
CA TYR A 90 -28.11 9.74 2.28
C TYR A 90 -28.81 11.07 2.06
N TYR A 91 -28.85 11.49 0.80
CA TYR A 91 -29.46 12.76 0.39
C TYR A 91 -29.02 13.95 1.25
N TYR A 92 -27.68 14.07 1.41
CA TYR A 92 -26.95 15.12 2.15
C TYR A 92 -27.18 15.14 3.67
N THR A 93 -27.78 14.09 4.25
CA THR A 93 -27.98 13.96 5.70
C THR A 93 -27.89 12.50 6.14
N VAL A 94 -28.45 12.18 7.31
CA VAL A 94 -28.48 10.82 7.86
C VAL A 94 -29.58 9.98 7.20
N PRO A 95 -29.47 8.63 7.15
CA PRO A 95 -30.54 7.74 6.69
C PRO A 95 -31.84 7.92 7.49
N GLY A 96 -32.97 7.68 6.85
CA GLY A 96 -34.30 7.89 7.44
C GLY A 96 -34.54 7.15 8.76
N GLU A 97 -34.13 5.87 8.84
CA GLU A 97 -34.24 5.09 10.08
C GLU A 97 -33.41 5.67 11.22
N LEU A 98 -32.21 6.18 10.92
CA LEU A 98 -31.36 6.86 11.90
C LEU A 98 -31.99 8.18 12.33
N LYS A 99 -32.66 8.89 11.41
CA LYS A 99 -33.41 10.10 11.74
C LYS A 99 -34.60 9.82 12.69
N ASN A 100 -35.31 8.69 12.48
CA ASN A 100 -36.32 8.25 13.43
C ASN A 100 -35.75 8.08 14.84
N LEU A 101 -34.62 7.43 14.99
CA LEU A 101 -33.97 7.27 16.29
C LEU A 101 -33.58 8.62 16.90
N ILE A 102 -33.06 9.57 16.10
CA ILE A 102 -32.73 10.92 16.58
C ILE A 102 -33.97 11.63 17.08
N ASP A 103 -35.08 11.64 16.32
CA ASP A 103 -36.35 12.29 16.72
C ASP A 103 -36.97 11.67 17.97
N ARG A 104 -36.72 10.40 18.22
CA ARG A 104 -37.21 9.66 19.36
C ARG A 104 -36.42 9.88 20.64
N GLN A 105 -35.38 10.74 20.65
CA GLN A 105 -34.67 11.16 21.86
C GLN A 105 -35.38 12.28 22.66
N LEU A 106 -36.52 12.76 22.19
CA LEU A 106 -37.28 13.80 22.88
C LEU A 106 -37.57 13.53 24.38
N PRO A 107 -37.73 12.27 24.87
CA PRO A 107 -37.82 11.96 26.30
C PRO A 107 -36.61 12.40 27.13
N MET A 108 -35.43 12.53 26.51
CA MET A 108 -34.22 12.95 27.18
C MET A 108 -34.15 14.47 27.42
N LEU A 109 -35.11 15.23 26.88
CA LEU A 109 -35.15 16.68 26.99
C LEU A 109 -36.29 17.13 27.93
N LEU A 110 -36.13 18.33 28.47
CA LEU A 110 -37.15 19.00 29.28
C LEU A 110 -38.06 19.87 28.40
N PRO A 111 -39.35 20.11 28.79
CA PRO A 111 -40.32 20.78 27.94
C PRO A 111 -40.14 22.30 27.82
N PHE A 112 -39.35 22.94 28.66
CA PHE A 112 -39.11 24.38 28.59
C PHE A 112 -37.87 24.71 27.76
N MET A 113 -37.78 25.94 27.28
CA MET A 113 -36.67 26.41 26.47
C MET A 113 -35.70 27.23 27.30
N GLU A 114 -34.42 27.10 27.01
CA GLU A 114 -33.32 27.90 27.56
C GLU A 114 -32.45 28.41 26.44
N GLU A 115 -31.93 29.62 26.58
CA GLU A 115 -30.83 30.08 25.76
C GLU A 115 -29.52 29.52 26.32
N LYS A 116 -28.74 28.84 25.48
CA LYS A 116 -27.38 28.37 25.85
C LYS A 116 -26.37 29.02 24.91
N GLU A 117 -25.31 29.58 25.51
CA GLU A 117 -24.14 29.99 24.77
C GLU A 117 -23.58 28.84 23.92
N GLY A 118 -23.28 29.11 22.65
CA GLY A 118 -22.71 28.11 21.73
C GLY A 118 -23.73 27.17 21.06
N GLN A 119 -25.04 27.28 21.35
CA GLN A 119 -26.07 26.55 20.60
C GLN A 119 -26.29 27.12 19.19
N ALA A 120 -26.49 26.23 18.22
CA ALA A 120 -27.01 26.62 16.93
C ALA A 120 -28.52 26.93 17.07
N GLY A 121 -28.98 28.06 16.52
CA GLY A 121 -30.37 28.48 16.57
C GLY A 121 -30.79 29.26 17.83
N ASN A 122 -32.06 29.67 17.86
CA ASN A 122 -32.65 30.54 18.88
C ASN A 122 -33.42 29.73 19.91
N GLY A 123 -32.72 29.25 20.92
CA GLY A 123 -33.29 28.47 22.02
C GLY A 123 -33.23 26.96 21.78
N GLY A 124 -33.08 26.22 22.87
CA GLY A 124 -33.07 24.77 22.91
C GLY A 124 -33.75 24.23 24.15
N HIS A 125 -34.10 22.96 24.14
CA HIS A 125 -34.59 22.25 25.30
C HIS A 125 -33.45 21.69 26.12
N PRO A 126 -33.28 21.99 27.42
CA PRO A 126 -32.23 21.45 28.23
C PRO A 126 -32.37 19.94 28.41
N SER A 127 -31.25 19.27 28.62
CA SER A 127 -31.25 17.83 28.89
C SER A 127 -31.91 17.54 30.24
N ARG A 128 -32.70 16.48 30.31
CA ARG A 128 -33.29 15.92 31.53
C ARG A 128 -32.25 15.23 32.40
N TYR A 129 -31.18 14.77 31.78
CA TYR A 129 -30.09 13.99 32.41
C TYR A 129 -28.79 14.75 32.37
N ASP A 130 -27.87 14.42 33.27
CA ASP A 130 -26.51 14.92 33.20
C ASP A 130 -25.80 14.30 31.98
N MET A 131 -25.53 15.16 31.00
CA MET A 131 -24.81 14.80 29.77
C MET A 131 -23.40 15.40 29.76
N SER A 132 -22.95 15.98 30.88
CA SER A 132 -21.61 16.54 31.00
C SER A 132 -20.54 15.46 30.82
N GLY A 133 -19.46 15.79 30.15
CA GLY A 133 -18.36 14.85 29.88
C GLY A 133 -18.63 13.78 28.82
N LYS A 134 -19.87 13.69 28.29
CA LYS A 134 -20.18 12.78 27.18
C LYS A 134 -19.63 13.33 25.86
N ARG A 135 -19.03 12.45 25.06
CA ARG A 135 -18.38 12.79 23.80
C ARG A 135 -19.12 12.15 22.62
N THR A 136 -19.17 12.87 21.51
CA THR A 136 -19.82 12.42 20.27
C THR A 136 -18.80 12.31 19.15
N VAL A 137 -18.87 11.20 18.40
CA VAL A 137 -18.06 10.97 17.20
C VAL A 137 -18.98 10.62 16.04
N LEU A 138 -18.78 11.29 14.91
CA LEU A 138 -19.49 11.02 13.67
C LEU A 138 -18.54 10.35 12.69
N ILE A 139 -18.92 9.19 12.17
CA ILE A 139 -18.14 8.47 11.16
C ILE A 139 -19.07 8.17 9.99
N SER A 140 -18.75 8.75 8.82
CA SER A 140 -19.62 8.60 7.65
C SER A 140 -18.84 8.46 6.36
N THR A 141 -19.46 7.81 5.38
CA THR A 141 -18.95 7.71 4.01
C THR A 141 -20.00 8.19 3.02
N CYS A 142 -19.55 8.80 1.92
CA CYS A 142 -20.44 9.17 0.80
C CYS A 142 -19.90 8.63 -0.53
N GLY A 143 -20.78 8.56 -1.53
CA GLY A 143 -20.45 8.16 -2.89
C GLY A 143 -19.86 9.27 -3.76
N PHE A 144 -19.75 10.50 -3.26
CA PHE A 144 -19.13 11.62 -3.98
C PHE A 144 -17.60 11.50 -3.96
N TYR A 145 -16.92 12.16 -4.90
CA TYR A 145 -15.45 12.12 -4.97
C TYR A 145 -14.78 12.76 -3.73
N THR A 146 -15.46 13.67 -3.05
CA THR A 146 -14.99 14.32 -1.81
C THR A 146 -16.10 14.37 -0.76
N ALA A 147 -15.71 14.43 0.50
CA ALA A 147 -16.63 14.74 1.60
C ALA A 147 -16.87 16.26 1.72
N GLU A 148 -15.94 17.09 1.28
CA GLU A 148 -16.02 18.54 1.38
C GLU A 148 -17.25 19.09 0.64
N GLY A 149 -18.02 19.97 1.31
CA GLY A 149 -19.25 20.58 0.77
C GLY A 149 -20.46 19.65 0.67
N ASN A 150 -20.32 18.36 1.02
CA ASN A 150 -21.42 17.40 0.91
C ASN A 150 -22.09 17.07 2.27
N TYR A 151 -21.51 17.50 3.37
CA TYR A 151 -21.96 17.17 4.73
C TYR A 151 -22.59 18.34 5.49
N ASP A 152 -22.90 19.46 4.83
CA ASP A 152 -23.45 20.67 5.47
C ASP A 152 -24.77 20.36 6.23
N GLY A 153 -25.63 19.52 5.66
CA GLY A 153 -26.85 19.07 6.33
C GLY A 153 -26.60 18.23 7.58
N VAL A 154 -25.52 17.44 7.59
CA VAL A 154 -25.10 16.67 8.77
C VAL A 154 -24.53 17.59 9.84
N TYR A 155 -23.63 18.52 9.44
CA TYR A 155 -23.10 19.52 10.36
C TYR A 155 -24.21 20.33 11.01
N SER A 156 -25.15 20.88 10.21
CA SER A 156 -26.30 21.63 10.73
C SER A 156 -27.13 20.81 11.73
N LEU A 157 -27.41 19.54 11.42
CA LEU A 157 -28.18 18.66 12.32
C LEU A 157 -27.44 18.46 13.66
N PHE A 158 -26.16 18.11 13.62
CA PHE A 158 -25.41 17.80 14.84
C PHE A 158 -24.96 19.04 15.61
N ASP A 159 -24.82 20.20 14.96
CA ASP A 159 -24.61 21.48 15.63
C ASP A 159 -25.81 21.84 16.53
N HIS A 160 -27.05 21.57 16.06
CA HIS A 160 -28.25 21.74 16.88
C HIS A 160 -28.38 20.65 17.96
N PHE A 161 -27.94 19.43 17.66
CA PHE A 161 -28.11 18.27 18.54
C PHE A 161 -27.06 18.21 19.65
N CYS A 162 -25.77 18.46 19.34
CA CYS A 162 -24.65 18.38 20.28
C CYS A 162 -24.08 19.73 20.70
N GLY A 163 -24.38 20.81 19.97
CA GLY A 163 -23.69 22.09 20.03
C GLY A 163 -22.55 22.18 18.99
N ARG A 164 -22.28 23.39 18.52
CA ARG A 164 -21.25 23.64 17.51
C ARG A 164 -19.89 23.16 18.01
N GLU A 165 -19.16 22.49 17.12
CA GLU A 165 -17.80 21.96 17.38
C GLU A 165 -17.69 20.99 18.58
N ASN A 166 -18.83 20.57 19.16
CA ASN A 166 -18.86 19.72 20.33
C ASN A 166 -18.89 18.21 19.98
N TYR A 167 -18.38 17.86 18.81
CA TYR A 167 -18.24 16.49 18.32
C TYR A 167 -17.00 16.35 17.43
N THR A 168 -16.55 15.12 17.25
CA THR A 168 -15.47 14.79 16.30
C THR A 168 -16.09 14.15 15.06
N ALA A 169 -15.75 14.66 13.85
CA ALA A 169 -16.23 14.12 12.59
C ALA A 169 -15.09 13.49 11.78
N ILE A 170 -15.34 12.29 11.23
CA ILE A 170 -14.51 11.59 10.27
C ILE A 170 -15.42 11.26 9.07
N PHE A 171 -15.34 12.07 8.02
CA PHE A 171 -16.13 11.91 6.81
C PHE A 171 -15.23 11.55 5.64
N CYS A 172 -15.58 10.48 4.93
CA CYS A 172 -14.81 9.95 3.82
C CYS A 172 -15.63 9.98 2.53
N GLY A 173 -15.13 10.68 1.51
CA GLY A 173 -15.62 10.57 0.14
C GLY A 173 -15.23 9.22 -0.47
N GLN A 174 -15.72 8.95 -1.69
CA GLN A 174 -15.39 7.75 -2.45
C GLN A 174 -15.71 6.44 -1.70
N GLY A 175 -16.73 6.46 -0.85
CA GLY A 175 -17.03 5.39 0.09
C GLY A 175 -17.31 4.03 -0.55
N GLU A 176 -17.74 3.97 -1.82
CA GLU A 176 -17.99 2.70 -2.51
C GLU A 176 -16.71 1.92 -2.83
N LEU A 177 -15.53 2.59 -2.82
CA LEU A 177 -14.23 1.93 -3.04
C LEU A 177 -13.91 0.89 -1.97
N PHE A 178 -14.46 1.03 -0.74
CA PHE A 178 -14.26 0.05 0.34
C PHE A 178 -14.88 -1.32 0.04
N ARG A 179 -15.67 -1.47 -1.03
CA ARG A 179 -16.25 -2.73 -1.49
C ARG A 179 -15.50 -3.32 -2.67
N VAL A 180 -14.57 -2.57 -3.26
CA VAL A 180 -13.80 -2.99 -4.42
C VAL A 180 -12.54 -3.70 -3.94
N ARG A 181 -12.51 -5.02 -4.08
CA ARG A 181 -11.41 -5.88 -3.59
C ARG A 181 -10.07 -5.49 -4.20
N GLU A 182 -10.08 -5.10 -5.45
CA GLU A 182 -8.92 -4.70 -6.25
C GLU A 182 -8.26 -3.40 -5.72
N LEU A 183 -9.00 -2.61 -4.94
CA LEU A 183 -8.52 -1.38 -4.31
C LEU A 183 -8.27 -1.55 -2.80
N SER A 184 -8.24 -2.79 -2.30
CA SER A 184 -8.08 -3.12 -0.88
C SER A 184 -6.83 -2.49 -0.26
N ALA A 185 -5.76 -2.34 -1.00
CA ALA A 185 -4.54 -1.71 -0.50
C ALA A 185 -4.71 -0.21 -0.22
N VAL A 186 -5.39 0.52 -1.12
CA VAL A 186 -5.70 1.95 -0.93
C VAL A 186 -6.64 2.13 0.26
N THR A 187 -7.71 1.33 0.32
CA THR A 187 -8.69 1.42 1.41
C THR A 187 -8.11 0.98 2.75
N SER A 188 -7.23 -0.04 2.79
CA SER A 188 -6.54 -0.46 4.01
C SER A 188 -5.56 0.60 4.52
N ALA A 189 -4.87 1.31 3.63
CA ALA A 189 -4.01 2.43 4.01
C ALA A 189 -4.82 3.55 4.67
N TYR A 190 -6.00 3.88 4.12
CA TYR A 190 -6.91 4.85 4.73
C TYR A 190 -7.45 4.37 6.10
N LEU A 191 -7.87 3.10 6.20
CA LEU A 191 -8.33 2.52 7.47
C LEU A 191 -7.25 2.57 8.55
N SER A 192 -5.97 2.43 8.20
CA SER A 192 -4.85 2.59 9.14
C SER A 192 -4.75 4.03 9.68
N VAL A 193 -5.09 5.04 8.87
CA VAL A 193 -5.17 6.44 9.33
C VAL A 193 -6.36 6.63 10.28
N VAL A 194 -7.51 6.02 9.97
CA VAL A 194 -8.68 6.05 10.85
C VAL A 194 -8.39 5.38 12.20
N GLU A 195 -7.63 4.27 12.19
CA GLU A 195 -7.19 3.59 13.41
C GLU A 195 -6.22 4.46 14.23
N GLN A 196 -5.28 5.15 13.56
CA GLN A 196 -4.42 6.14 14.22
C GLN A 196 -5.25 7.27 14.84
N ALA A 197 -6.27 7.77 14.14
CA ALA A 197 -7.18 8.79 14.67
C ALA A 197 -7.93 8.31 15.92
N GLY A 198 -8.27 7.02 16.02
CA GLY A 198 -8.84 6.40 17.22
C GLY A 198 -7.89 6.42 18.42
N ARG A 199 -6.60 6.13 18.21
CA ARG A 199 -5.55 6.24 19.24
C ARG A 199 -5.40 7.67 19.74
N GLU A 200 -5.28 8.62 18.81
CA GLU A 200 -5.08 10.04 19.11
C GLU A 200 -6.30 10.65 19.82
N TYR A 201 -7.51 10.24 19.45
CA TYR A 201 -8.76 10.68 20.09
C TYR A 201 -8.77 10.41 21.60
N MET A 202 -8.17 9.31 22.02
CA MET A 202 -8.01 8.96 23.44
C MET A 202 -6.97 9.81 24.15
N SER A 203 -6.00 10.35 23.43
CA SER A 203 -4.89 11.14 23.96
C SER A 203 -5.14 12.66 23.95
N GLY A 204 -6.37 13.09 23.66
CA GLY A 204 -6.75 14.52 23.70
C GLY A 204 -7.24 15.09 22.38
N GLY A 205 -7.44 14.26 21.34
CA GLY A 205 -8.03 14.65 20.06
C GLY A 205 -7.17 14.26 18.86
N ILE A 206 -7.79 14.27 17.69
CA ILE A 206 -7.13 13.90 16.42
C ILE A 206 -6.14 15.00 16.03
N SER A 207 -4.89 14.65 15.76
CA SER A 207 -3.82 15.58 15.37
C SER A 207 -4.12 16.26 14.01
N ALA A 208 -3.53 17.44 13.78
CA ALA A 208 -3.65 18.15 12.51
C ALA A 208 -3.16 17.28 11.34
N GLN A 209 -2.06 16.54 11.53
CA GLN A 209 -1.51 15.62 10.52
C GLN A 209 -2.48 14.50 10.17
N SER A 210 -3.13 13.87 11.16
CA SER A 210 -4.12 12.83 10.91
C SER A 210 -5.38 13.40 10.25
N ARG A 211 -5.82 14.61 10.62
CA ARG A 211 -6.94 15.30 9.96
C ARG A 211 -6.64 15.57 8.49
N GLU A 212 -5.45 16.06 8.17
CA GLU A 212 -5.02 16.30 6.78
C GLU A 212 -5.03 14.99 5.97
N ARG A 213 -4.51 13.90 6.54
CA ARG A 213 -4.52 12.59 5.88
C ARG A 213 -5.93 12.02 5.70
N LEU A 214 -6.84 12.21 6.66
CA LEU A 214 -8.24 11.80 6.56
C LEU A 214 -9.00 12.61 5.49
N ALA A 215 -8.58 13.83 5.19
CA ALA A 215 -9.15 14.66 4.13
C ALA A 215 -8.64 14.32 2.72
N GLN A 216 -7.57 13.52 2.59
CA GLN A 216 -7.02 13.14 1.30
C GLN A 216 -7.99 12.23 0.53
N LEU A 217 -8.04 12.43 -0.78
CA LEU A 217 -8.80 11.57 -1.68
C LEU A 217 -8.15 10.18 -1.75
N LEU A 218 -8.97 9.13 -1.81
CA LEU A 218 -8.50 7.74 -2.00
C LEU A 218 -7.93 7.56 -3.42
N LEU A 219 -8.61 8.10 -4.42
CA LEU A 219 -8.18 8.18 -5.81
C LEU A 219 -8.28 9.63 -6.30
N PRO A 220 -7.45 10.04 -7.28
CA PRO A 220 -7.65 11.31 -7.97
C PRO A 220 -9.08 11.41 -8.53
N ARG A 221 -9.63 12.63 -8.58
CA ARG A 221 -11.04 12.86 -8.99
C ARG A 221 -11.36 12.23 -10.34
N GLU A 222 -10.55 12.51 -11.36
CA GLU A 222 -10.76 12.00 -12.73
C GLU A 222 -10.80 10.46 -12.75
N THR A 223 -9.86 9.81 -12.03
CA THR A 223 -9.79 8.35 -11.92
C THR A 223 -11.02 7.78 -11.20
N PHE A 224 -11.45 8.41 -10.11
CA PHE A 224 -12.65 7.98 -9.37
C PHE A 224 -13.91 8.08 -10.23
N GLU A 225 -14.10 9.20 -10.92
CA GLU A 225 -15.25 9.42 -11.81
C GLU A 225 -15.27 8.40 -12.96
N ALA A 226 -14.11 8.14 -13.60
CA ALA A 226 -14.00 7.13 -14.65
C ALA A 226 -14.29 5.70 -14.14
N CYS A 227 -13.78 5.33 -12.95
CA CYS A 227 -14.10 4.06 -12.32
C CYS A 227 -15.59 3.93 -11.98
N ALA A 228 -16.21 5.00 -11.48
CA ALA A 228 -17.64 5.04 -11.17
C ALA A 228 -18.48 4.86 -12.44
N ASP A 229 -18.20 5.64 -13.49
CA ASP A 229 -18.88 5.54 -14.78
C ASP A 229 -18.76 4.11 -15.35
N ALA A 230 -17.54 3.54 -15.34
CA ALA A 230 -17.30 2.16 -15.78
C ALA A 230 -18.11 1.13 -14.96
N SER A 231 -18.26 1.34 -13.66
CA SER A 231 -19.03 0.43 -12.79
C SER A 231 -20.52 0.40 -13.14
N TRP A 232 -21.04 1.51 -13.68
CA TRP A 232 -22.41 1.65 -14.15
C TRP A 232 -22.60 1.32 -15.63
N GLY A 233 -21.50 1.05 -16.38
CA GLY A 233 -21.50 0.86 -17.83
C GLY A 233 -21.86 2.15 -18.58
N ILE A 234 -21.44 3.31 -18.06
CA ILE A 234 -21.67 4.61 -18.68
C ILE A 234 -20.44 4.98 -19.53
N GLU A 235 -20.63 5.24 -20.82
CA GLU A 235 -19.65 5.89 -21.68
C GLU A 235 -20.04 7.37 -21.82
N LYS A 236 -19.17 8.27 -21.39
CA LYS A 236 -19.30 9.69 -21.69
C LYS A 236 -18.86 9.90 -23.14
N GLU A 237 -19.83 10.11 -24.06
CA GLU A 237 -19.51 10.63 -25.38
C GLU A 237 -18.88 12.01 -25.22
N THR A 238 -17.78 12.26 -25.91
CA THR A 238 -17.00 13.51 -25.85
C THR A 238 -17.68 14.70 -26.51
N ASP A 239 -18.88 14.51 -27.07
CA ASP A 239 -19.66 15.57 -27.68
C ASP A 239 -20.84 15.98 -26.77
N GLY A 240 -20.73 17.05 -26.06
CA GLY A 240 -21.63 17.68 -25.07
C GLY A 240 -23.16 17.72 -25.36
N THR A 241 -23.73 16.76 -26.05
CA THR A 241 -25.17 16.62 -26.26
C THR A 241 -25.68 15.47 -25.39
N GLY A 242 -26.08 15.79 -24.15
CA GLY A 242 -26.67 14.85 -23.21
C GLY A 242 -27.97 14.21 -23.69
N LYS A 243 -27.90 13.35 -24.68
CA LYS A 243 -28.96 12.41 -25.04
C LYS A 243 -28.56 11.03 -24.51
N GLU A 244 -29.33 10.52 -23.57
CA GLU A 244 -29.30 9.09 -23.22
C GLU A 244 -29.46 8.28 -24.51
N GLY A 245 -28.32 7.79 -25.03
CA GLY A 245 -28.29 6.88 -26.17
C GLY A 245 -28.97 5.58 -25.77
N GLY A 246 -30.08 5.28 -26.41
CA GLY A 246 -30.92 4.14 -26.15
C GLY A 246 -30.21 2.80 -26.33
N GLY A 247 -30.61 1.83 -25.51
CA GLY A 247 -30.32 0.40 -25.63
C GLY A 247 -29.20 -0.07 -24.73
N LYS A 248 -29.50 -0.31 -23.44
CA LYS A 248 -28.67 -1.13 -22.54
C LYS A 248 -28.47 -2.52 -23.14
N LYS A 249 -27.42 -2.73 -23.95
CA LYS A 249 -26.76 -4.03 -23.95
C LYS A 249 -26.19 -4.19 -22.55
N THR A 250 -26.59 -5.22 -21.83
CA THR A 250 -26.03 -5.55 -20.52
C THR A 250 -24.56 -5.83 -20.75
N GLU A 251 -23.71 -4.88 -20.39
CA GLU A 251 -22.26 -4.99 -20.53
C GLU A 251 -21.75 -6.14 -19.66
N SER A 252 -20.80 -6.95 -20.19
CA SER A 252 -20.25 -8.06 -19.42
C SER A 252 -19.47 -7.55 -18.19
N ASP A 253 -19.43 -8.35 -17.13
CA ASP A 253 -18.66 -8.00 -15.92
C ASP A 253 -17.15 -7.90 -16.19
N THR A 254 -16.64 -8.62 -17.16
CA THR A 254 -15.25 -8.57 -17.64
C THR A 254 -14.94 -7.26 -18.36
N LEU A 255 -15.86 -6.75 -19.20
CA LEU A 255 -15.69 -5.46 -19.87
C LEU A 255 -15.68 -4.32 -18.83
N LYS A 256 -16.62 -4.32 -17.89
CA LYS A 256 -16.64 -3.33 -16.79
C LYS A 256 -15.34 -3.36 -16.00
N PHE A 257 -14.86 -4.54 -15.65
CA PHE A 257 -13.58 -4.71 -14.93
C PHE A 257 -12.40 -4.19 -15.75
N THR A 258 -12.36 -4.48 -17.07
CA THR A 258 -11.31 -3.99 -17.97
C THR A 258 -11.32 -2.47 -18.07
N ARG A 259 -12.51 -1.84 -18.13
CA ARG A 259 -12.65 -0.38 -18.15
C ARG A 259 -12.21 0.24 -16.81
N GLN A 260 -12.54 -0.38 -15.67
CA GLN A 260 -12.07 0.06 -14.37
C GLN A 260 -10.54 -0.01 -14.27
N MET A 261 -9.94 -1.09 -14.78
CA MET A 261 -8.48 -1.23 -14.84
C MET A 261 -7.87 -0.16 -15.75
N ALA A 262 -8.44 0.07 -16.93
CA ALA A 262 -8.00 1.12 -17.85
C ALA A 262 -8.06 2.51 -17.21
N ALA A 263 -9.12 2.81 -16.44
CA ALA A 263 -9.28 4.07 -15.73
C ALA A 263 -8.20 4.35 -14.67
N LEU A 264 -7.51 3.31 -14.18
CA LEU A 264 -6.38 3.46 -13.25
C LEU A 264 -5.07 3.86 -13.96
N TYR A 265 -5.05 3.92 -15.29
CA TYR A 265 -3.86 4.32 -16.04
C TYR A 265 -3.44 5.76 -15.73
N ARG A 266 -2.15 5.93 -15.46
CA ARG A 266 -1.52 7.22 -15.16
C ARG A 266 -0.90 7.81 -16.42
N LYS A 267 -1.53 8.83 -17.01
CA LYS A 267 -1.03 9.51 -18.22
C LYS A 267 0.36 10.13 -18.04
N GLU A 268 0.74 10.48 -16.80
CA GLU A 268 2.06 11.00 -16.44
C GLU A 268 3.18 9.97 -16.67
N SER A 269 2.83 8.68 -16.69
CA SER A 269 3.76 7.57 -16.95
C SER A 269 3.90 7.22 -18.43
N TRP A 270 3.26 7.98 -19.33
CA TRP A 270 3.32 7.73 -20.77
C TRP A 270 4.76 7.70 -21.30
N PRO A 271 5.19 6.61 -21.97
CA PRO A 271 6.60 6.40 -22.36
C PRO A 271 7.03 7.14 -23.63
N GLY A 272 6.22 8.08 -24.17
CA GLY A 272 6.51 8.81 -25.40
C GLY A 272 5.96 8.14 -26.67
N LYS A 273 5.36 6.96 -26.55
CA LYS A 273 4.68 6.22 -27.62
C LYS A 273 3.43 5.58 -27.05
N ASP A 274 2.35 5.57 -27.83
CA ASP A 274 1.13 4.87 -27.47
C ASP A 274 1.37 3.36 -27.45
N PHE A 275 0.68 2.66 -26.56
CA PHE A 275 0.89 1.27 -26.26
C PHE A 275 -0.44 0.52 -26.16
N VAL A 276 -0.54 -0.64 -26.80
CA VAL A 276 -1.75 -1.46 -26.81
C VAL A 276 -1.57 -2.69 -25.92
N LEU A 277 -2.32 -2.73 -24.83
CA LEU A 277 -2.44 -3.90 -23.95
C LEU A 277 -3.69 -4.69 -24.34
N GLU A 278 -3.54 -5.96 -24.68
CA GLU A 278 -4.65 -6.86 -24.95
C GLU A 278 -4.85 -7.82 -23.78
N MET A 279 -6.07 -7.83 -23.23
CA MET A 279 -6.50 -8.72 -22.14
C MET A 279 -7.39 -9.82 -22.71
N CYS A 280 -6.94 -11.06 -22.63
CA CYS A 280 -7.70 -12.24 -23.05
C CYS A 280 -8.13 -13.02 -21.82
N TYR A 281 -9.40 -12.98 -21.48
CA TYR A 281 -9.99 -13.70 -20.34
C TYR A 281 -10.40 -15.10 -20.78
N THR A 282 -9.61 -16.09 -20.35
CA THR A 282 -9.71 -17.47 -20.84
C THR A 282 -10.89 -18.26 -20.26
N ASP A 283 -11.43 -17.85 -19.13
CA ASP A 283 -12.60 -18.44 -18.48
C ASP A 283 -13.93 -17.91 -19.02
N GLU A 284 -13.95 -16.70 -19.60
CA GLU A 284 -15.14 -16.06 -20.17
C GLU A 284 -15.09 -15.99 -21.72
N GLU A 285 -13.98 -16.43 -22.34
CA GLU A 285 -13.71 -16.36 -23.80
C GLU A 285 -13.84 -14.94 -24.37
N GLU A 286 -13.54 -13.91 -23.57
CA GLU A 286 -13.64 -12.50 -23.96
C GLU A 286 -12.24 -11.89 -24.09
N THR A 287 -12.07 -11.00 -25.10
CA THR A 287 -10.80 -10.29 -25.34
C THR A 287 -11.08 -8.82 -25.55
N TYR A 288 -10.30 -7.96 -24.87
CA TYR A 288 -10.41 -6.52 -24.94
C TYR A 288 -9.04 -5.89 -25.12
N GLN A 289 -8.99 -4.77 -25.84
CA GLN A 289 -7.76 -4.01 -26.05
C GLN A 289 -7.82 -2.69 -25.32
N ILE A 290 -6.74 -2.32 -24.65
CA ILE A 290 -6.59 -1.06 -23.93
C ILE A 290 -5.49 -0.26 -24.61
N LEU A 291 -5.86 0.83 -25.27
CA LEU A 291 -4.91 1.81 -25.77
C LEU A 291 -4.47 2.71 -24.62
N LEU A 292 -3.18 2.75 -24.33
CA LEU A 292 -2.54 3.59 -23.31
C LEU A 292 -1.81 4.73 -24.01
N GLY A 293 -2.41 5.91 -24.02
CA GLY A 293 -1.92 7.07 -24.77
C GLY A 293 -1.54 8.25 -23.87
N LYS A 294 -1.05 9.32 -24.49
CA LYS A 294 -0.66 10.56 -23.83
C LYS A 294 -1.82 11.22 -23.05
N ASP A 295 -3.02 11.14 -23.60
CA ASP A 295 -4.20 11.83 -23.06
C ASP A 295 -5.03 10.94 -22.12
N GLY A 296 -4.63 9.67 -21.91
CA GLY A 296 -5.30 8.71 -21.07
C GLY A 296 -5.38 7.31 -21.70
N SER A 297 -6.33 6.50 -21.23
CA SER A 297 -6.58 5.16 -21.73
C SER A 297 -7.94 5.06 -22.43
N HIS A 298 -8.04 4.16 -23.41
CA HIS A 298 -9.28 3.87 -24.10
C HIS A 298 -9.44 2.36 -24.29
N VAL A 299 -10.64 1.81 -24.03
CA VAL A 299 -10.92 0.38 -24.20
C VAL A 299 -11.60 0.14 -25.54
N CYS A 300 -10.98 -0.67 -26.39
CA CYS A 300 -11.51 -1.11 -27.68
C CYS A 300 -12.04 -2.54 -27.54
N THR A 301 -13.26 -2.77 -28.07
CA THR A 301 -13.95 -4.08 -28.02
C THR A 301 -13.98 -4.80 -29.36
N ASP A 302 -13.51 -4.13 -30.41
CA ASP A 302 -13.58 -4.62 -31.82
C ASP A 302 -12.32 -5.39 -32.27
N GLY A 303 -11.28 -5.42 -31.42
CA GLY A 303 -10.01 -6.09 -31.76
C GLY A 303 -9.23 -5.45 -32.90
N SER A 304 -9.50 -4.17 -33.25
CA SER A 304 -8.94 -3.49 -34.42
C SER A 304 -7.46 -3.08 -34.28
N LEU A 305 -6.92 -3.08 -33.05
CA LEU A 305 -5.57 -2.62 -32.77
C LEU A 305 -4.55 -3.77 -32.78
N THR A 306 -3.30 -3.45 -33.13
CA THR A 306 -2.20 -4.41 -32.99
C THR A 306 -1.67 -4.36 -31.56
N ALA A 307 -1.77 -5.46 -30.82
CA ALA A 307 -1.30 -5.53 -29.42
C ALA A 307 0.22 -5.51 -29.32
N ASP A 308 0.77 -4.59 -28.51
CA ASP A 308 2.17 -4.60 -28.10
C ASP A 308 2.41 -5.68 -27.02
N THR A 309 1.48 -5.82 -26.08
CA THR A 309 1.47 -6.85 -25.03
C THR A 309 0.11 -7.52 -24.95
N ARG A 310 0.09 -8.86 -24.91
CA ARG A 310 -1.10 -9.67 -24.71
C ARG A 310 -0.98 -10.45 -23.42
N ILE A 311 -2.00 -10.37 -22.56
CA ILE A 311 -2.12 -11.12 -21.31
C ILE A 311 -3.28 -12.12 -21.46
N GLU A 312 -2.97 -13.41 -21.34
CA GLU A 312 -3.94 -14.50 -21.31
C GLU A 312 -4.11 -14.96 -19.86
N THR A 313 -5.31 -14.81 -19.31
CA THR A 313 -5.58 -15.06 -17.89
C THR A 313 -7.06 -15.39 -17.65
N PRO A 314 -7.41 -16.28 -16.69
CA PRO A 314 -8.74 -16.28 -16.13
C PRO A 314 -9.03 -14.92 -15.47
N VAL A 315 -10.24 -14.36 -15.63
CA VAL A 315 -10.61 -13.08 -14.98
C VAL A 315 -10.53 -13.19 -13.47
N THR A 316 -10.88 -14.34 -12.92
CA THR A 316 -10.80 -14.63 -11.48
C THR A 316 -9.37 -14.52 -10.94
N VAL A 317 -8.38 -15.02 -11.68
CA VAL A 317 -6.95 -14.90 -11.33
C VAL A 317 -6.50 -13.45 -11.39
N TRP A 318 -6.87 -12.73 -12.45
CA TRP A 318 -6.46 -11.33 -12.61
C TRP A 318 -7.07 -10.42 -11.55
N ARG A 319 -8.34 -10.65 -11.16
CA ARG A 319 -8.99 -9.96 -10.03
C ARG A 319 -8.28 -10.23 -8.70
N SER A 320 -7.87 -11.47 -8.45
CA SER A 320 -7.12 -11.82 -7.23
C SER A 320 -5.72 -11.18 -7.18
N ILE A 321 -5.05 -11.01 -8.36
CA ILE A 321 -3.80 -10.26 -8.46
C ILE A 321 -4.05 -8.77 -8.18
N ALA A 322 -5.07 -8.18 -8.80
CA ALA A 322 -5.44 -6.79 -8.59
C ALA A 322 -5.84 -6.50 -7.13
N ALA A 323 -6.51 -7.45 -6.47
CA ALA A 323 -6.85 -7.39 -5.04
C ALA A 323 -5.66 -7.61 -4.09
N GLY A 324 -4.49 -7.99 -4.62
CA GLY A 324 -3.31 -8.28 -3.81
C GLY A 324 -3.37 -9.61 -3.04
N GLU A 325 -4.33 -10.48 -3.36
CA GLU A 325 -4.49 -11.81 -2.74
C GLU A 325 -3.44 -12.80 -3.26
N ILE A 326 -3.06 -12.64 -4.52
CA ILE A 326 -1.99 -13.39 -5.18
C ILE A 326 -1.01 -12.37 -5.75
N ARG A 327 0.26 -12.62 -5.60
CA ARG A 327 1.31 -11.79 -6.21
C ARG A 327 1.38 -12.06 -7.70
N GLY A 328 1.44 -11.02 -8.53
CA GLY A 328 1.48 -11.15 -9.99
C GLY A 328 2.66 -12.00 -10.49
N ASP A 329 3.84 -11.84 -9.88
CA ASP A 329 5.03 -12.63 -10.19
C ASP A 329 4.89 -14.11 -9.76
N GLU A 330 4.23 -14.38 -8.64
CA GLU A 330 3.96 -15.73 -8.17
C GLU A 330 2.91 -16.43 -9.06
N ALA A 331 1.83 -15.75 -9.40
CA ALA A 331 0.81 -16.24 -10.31
C ALA A 331 1.40 -16.59 -11.69
N MET A 332 2.33 -15.75 -12.19
CA MET A 332 3.04 -16.02 -13.45
C MET A 332 3.94 -17.25 -13.35
N MET A 333 4.68 -17.42 -12.25
CA MET A 333 5.53 -18.61 -12.04
C MET A 333 4.74 -19.90 -11.92
N GLN A 334 3.53 -19.82 -11.36
CA GLN A 334 2.60 -20.95 -11.28
C GLN A 334 1.89 -21.23 -12.61
N GLY A 335 2.10 -20.38 -13.64
CA GLY A 335 1.47 -20.52 -14.93
C GLY A 335 -0.02 -20.18 -14.94
N LEU A 336 -0.50 -19.44 -13.95
CA LEU A 336 -1.90 -19.04 -13.82
C LEU A 336 -2.31 -17.99 -14.86
N TYR A 337 -1.34 -17.28 -15.43
CA TYR A 337 -1.53 -16.43 -16.59
C TYR A 337 -0.27 -16.39 -17.47
N ARG A 338 -0.40 -15.92 -18.70
CA ARG A 338 0.69 -15.83 -19.69
C ARG A 338 0.76 -14.43 -20.28
N VAL A 339 1.99 -14.00 -20.60
CA VAL A 339 2.25 -12.72 -21.24
C VAL A 339 2.99 -12.97 -22.56
N GLN A 340 2.53 -12.35 -23.64
CA GLN A 340 3.16 -12.38 -24.95
C GLN A 340 3.47 -10.95 -25.40
N GLY A 341 4.50 -10.76 -26.23
CA GLY A 341 4.90 -9.44 -26.74
C GLY A 341 5.88 -8.70 -25.84
N ASP A 342 5.73 -7.37 -25.72
CA ASP A 342 6.63 -6.52 -24.91
C ASP A 342 6.38 -6.68 -23.42
N PHE A 343 7.37 -7.23 -22.73
CA PHE A 343 7.28 -7.47 -21.29
C PHE A 343 7.58 -6.24 -20.44
N ASN A 344 8.02 -5.13 -21.00
CA ASN A 344 8.36 -3.93 -20.24
C ASN A 344 7.15 -3.33 -19.52
N LEU A 345 5.94 -3.46 -20.10
CA LEU A 345 4.70 -3.03 -19.43
C LEU A 345 4.51 -3.76 -18.10
N MET A 346 4.75 -5.07 -18.05
CA MET A 346 4.62 -5.85 -16.81
C MET A 346 5.64 -5.46 -15.75
N LEU A 347 6.87 -5.12 -16.17
CA LEU A 347 7.93 -4.66 -15.25
C LEU A 347 7.63 -3.30 -14.63
N LYS A 348 6.84 -2.48 -15.34
CA LYS A 348 6.45 -1.12 -14.95
C LYS A 348 4.97 -1.01 -14.61
N TRP A 349 4.30 -2.12 -14.36
CA TRP A 349 2.86 -2.14 -14.08
C TRP A 349 2.43 -1.12 -13.03
N ASP A 350 3.18 -1.06 -11.91
CA ASP A 350 2.89 -0.13 -10.81
C ASP A 350 3.09 1.34 -11.21
N GLU A 351 3.96 1.65 -12.17
CA GLU A 351 4.14 3.00 -12.70
C GLU A 351 2.92 3.39 -13.56
N TYR A 352 2.42 2.47 -14.38
CA TYR A 352 1.32 2.72 -15.31
C TYR A 352 -0.07 2.70 -14.64
N PHE A 353 -0.33 1.77 -13.73
CA PHE A 353 -1.67 1.54 -13.16
C PHE A 353 -1.77 1.81 -11.66
N GLY A 354 -0.72 2.30 -11.02
CA GLY A 354 -0.78 2.69 -9.61
C GLY A 354 -1.03 1.53 -8.67
N GLY A 355 -0.15 0.56 -8.63
CA GLY A 355 -0.22 -0.54 -7.67
C GLY A 355 -0.02 -0.07 -6.22
N SER A 356 -0.60 -0.80 -5.28
CA SER A 356 -0.51 -0.57 -3.83
C SER A 356 0.93 -0.49 -3.29
N HIS A 357 1.90 -0.96 -4.06
CA HIS A 357 3.31 -0.91 -3.70
C HIS A 357 3.95 0.48 -3.85
N ALA A 358 3.40 1.40 -4.65
CA ALA A 358 3.98 2.74 -4.84
C ALA A 358 3.75 3.63 -3.60
N GLN A 359 2.57 3.58 -2.98
CA GLN A 359 2.29 4.33 -1.75
C GLN A 359 2.99 3.71 -0.52
N THR A 360 3.08 2.38 -0.45
CA THR A 360 3.86 1.68 0.58
C THR A 360 5.36 1.95 0.41
N ARG A 361 5.85 2.16 -0.81
CA ARG A 361 7.23 2.57 -1.07
C ARG A 361 7.52 3.98 -0.58
N GLN A 362 6.66 4.96 -0.83
CA GLN A 362 6.83 6.33 -0.31
C GLN A 362 6.69 6.42 1.22
N GLN A 363 5.86 5.58 1.83
CA GLN A 363 5.74 5.49 3.29
C GLN A 363 6.85 4.64 3.93
N ALA A 364 7.37 3.62 3.24
CA ALA A 364 8.52 2.84 3.69
C ALA A 364 9.85 3.60 3.51
N GLU A 365 9.93 4.51 2.53
CA GLU A 365 11.06 5.45 2.39
C GLU A 365 11.06 6.52 3.50
N ALA A 366 9.89 6.86 4.05
CA ALA A 366 9.74 7.75 5.21
C ALA A 366 10.04 7.05 6.56
N SER A 367 9.89 5.73 6.67
CA SER A 367 10.39 4.95 7.80
C SER A 367 11.80 4.46 7.46
N ALA A 368 12.82 5.24 7.84
CA ALA A 368 14.24 5.05 7.53
C ALA A 368 14.77 3.65 7.87
N GLN A 369 14.44 2.65 7.05
CA GLN A 369 15.16 1.39 7.06
C GLN A 369 16.45 1.62 6.26
N LYS A 370 17.58 1.58 6.94
CA LYS A 370 18.91 1.78 6.35
C LYS A 370 19.14 0.74 5.24
N ASN A 371 19.19 1.19 4.00
CA ASN A 371 19.43 0.32 2.83
C ASN A 371 20.80 -0.35 2.90
N THR A 372 20.92 -1.57 2.40
CA THR A 372 22.22 -2.23 2.17
C THR A 372 22.82 -1.75 0.84
N ASP A 373 24.15 -1.62 0.77
CA ASP A 373 24.84 -1.23 -0.45
C ASP A 373 26.03 -2.17 -0.72
N MET A 374 26.07 -2.78 -1.91
CA MET A 374 27.11 -3.73 -2.29
C MET A 374 28.50 -3.09 -2.39
N ASN A 375 28.57 -1.78 -2.56
CA ASN A 375 29.84 -1.05 -2.59
C ASN A 375 30.61 -1.19 -1.27
N ILE A 376 29.91 -1.35 -0.14
CA ILE A 376 30.53 -1.56 1.17
C ILE A 376 31.37 -2.86 1.16
N LEU A 377 30.88 -3.90 0.51
CA LEU A 377 31.58 -5.17 0.36
C LEU A 377 32.66 -5.10 -0.73
N LEU A 378 32.36 -4.57 -1.92
CA LEU A 378 33.21 -4.70 -3.10
C LEU A 378 34.38 -3.73 -3.11
N ILE A 379 34.22 -2.47 -2.69
CA ILE A 379 35.26 -1.45 -2.77
C ILE A 379 36.54 -1.87 -2.04
N PRO A 380 36.53 -2.37 -0.78
CA PRO A 380 37.74 -2.79 -0.10
C PRO A 380 38.52 -3.89 -0.86
N TRP A 381 37.79 -4.86 -1.43
CA TRP A 381 38.40 -5.95 -2.20
C TRP A 381 39.00 -5.47 -3.52
N ILE A 382 38.28 -4.67 -4.29
CA ILE A 382 38.75 -4.15 -5.58
C ILE A 382 39.97 -3.25 -5.36
N VAL A 383 39.92 -2.34 -4.40
CA VAL A 383 41.03 -1.45 -4.08
C VAL A 383 42.26 -2.23 -3.61
N PHE A 384 42.05 -3.23 -2.75
CA PHE A 384 43.14 -4.12 -2.31
C PHE A 384 43.81 -4.82 -3.50
N TRP A 385 43.05 -5.47 -4.37
CA TRP A 385 43.60 -6.20 -5.52
C TRP A 385 44.33 -5.28 -6.51
N VAL A 386 43.78 -4.12 -6.82
CA VAL A 386 44.39 -3.15 -7.74
C VAL A 386 45.63 -2.52 -7.11
N ALA A 387 45.56 -2.05 -5.89
CA ALA A 387 46.68 -1.35 -5.24
C ALA A 387 47.87 -2.26 -4.96
N VAL A 388 47.60 -3.50 -4.53
CA VAL A 388 48.68 -4.51 -4.31
C VAL A 388 49.34 -4.91 -5.64
N SER A 389 48.60 -4.98 -6.74
CA SER A 389 49.18 -5.28 -8.07
C SER A 389 50.08 -4.16 -8.59
N ILE A 390 49.96 -2.92 -8.12
CA ILE A 390 50.82 -1.78 -8.47
C ILE A 390 52.05 -1.74 -7.56
N SER A 391 51.83 -1.80 -6.25
CA SER A 391 52.92 -1.76 -5.26
C SER A 391 52.48 -2.45 -3.97
N ARG A 392 53.30 -3.41 -3.49
CA ARG A 392 52.95 -4.29 -2.37
C ARG A 392 52.71 -3.54 -1.07
N GLN A 393 53.66 -2.76 -0.56
CA GLN A 393 53.55 -2.13 0.75
C GLN A 393 52.46 -1.02 0.80
N PRO A 394 52.48 -0.02 -0.10
CA PRO A 394 51.43 0.98 -0.15
C PRO A 394 50.05 0.37 -0.43
N GLY A 395 49.96 -0.66 -1.28
CA GLY A 395 48.72 -1.34 -1.61
C GLY A 395 48.06 -2.01 -0.40
N CYS A 396 48.84 -2.65 0.45
CA CYS A 396 48.33 -3.23 1.70
C CYS A 396 47.83 -2.16 2.67
N ILE A 397 48.53 -1.04 2.81
CA ILE A 397 48.11 0.09 3.66
C ILE A 397 46.82 0.69 3.14
N ILE A 398 46.71 0.92 1.83
CA ILE A 398 45.50 1.43 1.19
C ILE A 398 44.31 0.45 1.41
N GLY A 399 44.57 -0.86 1.27
CA GLY A 399 43.55 -1.90 1.54
C GLY A 399 43.00 -1.85 2.97
N ILE A 400 43.88 -1.70 3.97
CA ILE A 400 43.48 -1.54 5.37
C ILE A 400 42.69 -0.25 5.58
N LEU A 401 43.15 0.87 5.03
CA LEU A 401 42.46 2.16 5.15
C LEU A 401 41.08 2.13 4.53
N THR A 402 40.88 1.47 3.39
CA THR A 402 39.55 1.35 2.76
C THR A 402 38.61 0.53 3.61
N CYS A 403 39.04 -0.49 4.34
CA CYS A 403 38.23 -1.25 5.26
C CYS A 403 37.66 -0.40 6.43
N ALA A 404 38.36 0.69 6.80
CA ALA A 404 37.88 1.64 7.81
C ALA A 404 37.02 2.78 7.20
N LEU A 405 37.50 3.36 6.09
CA LEU A 405 36.88 4.56 5.49
C LEU A 405 35.57 4.25 4.75
N VAL A 406 35.47 3.12 4.05
CA VAL A 406 34.25 2.78 3.29
C VAL A 406 33.05 2.59 4.22
N PRO A 407 33.12 1.78 5.31
CA PRO A 407 32.01 1.70 6.25
C PRO A 407 31.65 3.03 6.93
N LEU A 408 32.62 3.95 7.06
CA LEU A 408 32.39 5.29 7.60
C LEU A 408 31.69 6.19 6.57
N ALA A 409 32.10 6.17 5.31
CA ALA A 409 31.44 6.90 4.24
C ALA A 409 29.97 6.45 4.05
N TYR A 410 29.72 5.17 4.22
CA TYR A 410 28.39 4.55 4.14
C TYR A 410 27.72 4.39 5.52
N TYR A 411 27.93 5.31 6.49
CA TYR A 411 27.43 5.17 7.86
C TYR A 411 25.89 5.08 7.95
N ARG A 412 25.17 5.63 6.98
CA ARG A 412 23.70 5.58 6.90
C ARG A 412 23.16 4.25 6.38
N HIS A 413 24.01 3.38 5.81
CA HIS A 413 23.58 2.09 5.26
C HIS A 413 23.66 0.97 6.32
N ARG A 414 22.76 -0.02 6.20
CA ARG A 414 22.81 -1.24 7.03
C ARG A 414 23.96 -2.11 6.54
N LYS A 415 24.82 -2.54 7.46
CA LYS A 415 25.93 -3.45 7.17
C LYS A 415 25.48 -4.89 7.30
N THR A 416 25.85 -5.72 6.34
CA THR A 416 25.63 -7.16 6.36
C THR A 416 26.76 -7.89 7.08
N VAL A 417 26.56 -9.15 7.45
CA VAL A 417 27.62 -10.01 7.98
C VAL A 417 28.78 -10.15 6.97
N TYR A 418 28.44 -10.13 5.67
CA TYR A 418 29.43 -10.24 4.59
C TYR A 418 30.31 -8.99 4.47
N ASP A 419 29.80 -7.80 4.75
CA ASP A 419 30.59 -6.56 4.75
C ASP A 419 31.65 -6.58 5.84
N VAL A 420 31.25 -6.99 7.05
CA VAL A 420 32.17 -7.08 8.20
C VAL A 420 33.21 -8.18 7.99
N PHE A 421 32.78 -9.36 7.56
CA PHE A 421 33.65 -10.48 7.31
C PHE A 421 34.62 -10.22 6.13
N GLY A 422 34.11 -9.61 5.06
CA GLY A 422 34.92 -9.19 3.91
C GLY A 422 36.02 -8.19 4.29
N GLY A 423 35.67 -7.15 5.06
CA GLY A 423 36.65 -6.18 5.56
C GLY A 423 37.70 -6.79 6.49
N ALA A 424 37.32 -7.73 7.36
CA ALA A 424 38.25 -8.45 8.22
C ALA A 424 39.21 -9.32 7.41
N LEU A 425 38.74 -9.99 6.35
CA LEU A 425 39.57 -10.78 5.46
C LEU A 425 40.60 -9.92 4.68
N VAL A 426 40.16 -8.80 4.07
CA VAL A 426 41.05 -7.86 3.37
C VAL A 426 42.13 -7.33 4.32
N THR A 427 41.76 -6.96 5.54
CA THR A 427 42.71 -6.52 6.57
C THR A 427 43.68 -7.64 6.91
N GLY A 428 43.20 -8.88 7.13
CA GLY A 428 44.04 -10.04 7.42
C GLY A 428 45.03 -10.36 6.30
N PHE A 429 44.62 -10.35 5.03
CA PHE A 429 45.50 -10.53 3.88
C PHE A 429 46.55 -9.42 3.77
N SER A 430 46.14 -8.16 3.97
CA SER A 430 47.08 -7.02 3.94
C SER A 430 48.14 -7.13 5.03
N VAL A 431 47.75 -7.47 6.27
CA VAL A 431 48.70 -7.66 7.40
C VAL A 431 49.65 -8.83 7.13
N ALA A 432 49.16 -9.96 6.62
CA ALA A 432 49.99 -11.11 6.30
C ALA A 432 51.04 -10.77 5.21
N MET A 433 50.66 -9.98 4.21
CA MET A 433 51.58 -9.52 3.18
C MET A 433 52.60 -8.52 3.72
N LEU A 434 52.23 -7.62 4.63
CA LEU A 434 53.16 -6.72 5.32
C LEU A 434 54.16 -7.51 6.20
N ALA A 435 53.70 -8.62 6.79
CA ALA A 435 54.54 -9.55 7.57
C ALA A 435 55.46 -10.43 6.72
N GLY A 436 55.48 -10.28 5.39
CA GLY A 436 56.45 -10.94 4.51
C GLY A 436 55.88 -12.09 3.65
N VAL A 437 54.61 -12.44 3.76
CA VAL A 437 53.99 -13.46 2.90
C VAL A 437 53.96 -12.98 1.44
N SER A 438 54.33 -13.83 0.51
CA SER A 438 54.46 -13.47 -0.91
C SER A 438 53.11 -13.18 -1.56
N GLU A 439 53.05 -12.13 -2.38
CA GLU A 439 51.85 -11.75 -3.19
C GLU A 439 51.46 -12.84 -4.18
N THR A 440 52.44 -13.61 -4.70
CA THR A 440 52.18 -14.71 -5.63
C THR A 440 51.32 -15.83 -5.05
N TRP A 441 51.22 -15.91 -3.72
CA TRP A 441 50.31 -16.81 -3.01
C TRP A 441 49.06 -16.09 -2.52
N MET A 442 49.25 -14.89 -1.97
CA MET A 442 48.16 -14.18 -1.29
C MET A 442 47.08 -13.72 -2.24
N LEU A 443 47.42 -13.20 -3.43
CA LEU A 443 46.40 -12.74 -4.37
C LEU A 443 45.50 -13.88 -4.86
N PRO A 444 45.98 -15.02 -5.38
CA PRO A 444 45.12 -16.14 -5.75
C PRO A 444 44.29 -16.68 -4.59
N VAL A 445 44.86 -16.78 -3.38
CA VAL A 445 44.13 -17.24 -2.19
C VAL A 445 43.03 -16.26 -1.81
N SER A 446 43.25 -14.94 -1.92
CA SER A 446 42.25 -13.93 -1.64
C SER A 446 41.04 -14.02 -2.58
N TYR A 447 41.25 -14.25 -3.89
CA TYR A 447 40.15 -14.50 -4.85
C TYR A 447 39.42 -15.79 -4.53
N LEU A 448 40.12 -16.85 -4.18
CA LEU A 448 39.49 -18.13 -3.81
C LEU A 448 38.59 -17.96 -2.59
N VAL A 449 39.09 -17.32 -1.53
CA VAL A 449 38.32 -17.11 -0.29
C VAL A 449 37.10 -16.22 -0.56
N PHE A 450 37.26 -15.17 -1.37
CA PHE A 450 36.14 -14.32 -1.77
C PHE A 450 35.09 -15.11 -2.58
N GLY A 451 35.49 -15.91 -3.56
CA GLY A 451 34.62 -16.78 -4.33
C GLY A 451 33.87 -17.80 -3.46
N LEU A 452 34.57 -18.43 -2.52
CA LEU A 452 33.97 -19.36 -1.55
C LEU A 452 32.97 -18.66 -0.62
N MET A 453 33.21 -17.41 -0.20
CA MET A 453 32.27 -16.61 0.57
C MET A 453 30.96 -16.40 -0.21
N TRP A 454 31.03 -16.09 -1.52
CA TRP A 454 29.84 -15.98 -2.37
C TRP A 454 29.09 -17.31 -2.46
N LEU A 455 29.78 -18.39 -2.78
CA LEU A 455 29.18 -19.73 -2.92
C LEU A 455 28.57 -20.24 -1.61
N SER A 456 29.16 -19.92 -0.46
CA SER A 456 28.67 -20.33 0.85
C SER A 456 27.30 -19.76 1.23
N SER A 457 26.88 -18.66 0.57
CA SER A 457 25.57 -18.04 0.76
C SER A 457 24.43 -18.74 0.00
N CYS A 458 24.75 -19.69 -0.92
CA CYS A 458 23.77 -20.30 -1.81
C CYS A 458 23.05 -21.55 -1.28
N PRO A 459 23.67 -22.43 -0.42
CA PRO A 459 23.07 -23.70 -0.05
C PRO A 459 21.82 -23.58 0.83
N GLY A 460 20.83 -24.44 0.56
CA GLY A 460 19.64 -24.61 1.40
C GLY A 460 18.70 -23.39 1.38
N LYS A 461 18.22 -23.02 2.56
CA LYS A 461 17.31 -21.87 2.77
C LYS A 461 18.04 -20.54 3.00
N ARG A 462 19.35 -20.49 2.78
CA ARG A 462 20.13 -19.26 2.96
C ARG A 462 19.78 -18.24 1.89
N ILE A 463 19.85 -16.96 2.26
CA ILE A 463 19.63 -15.83 1.34
C ILE A 463 20.90 -15.65 0.50
N PRO A 464 20.83 -15.73 -0.85
CA PRO A 464 21.96 -15.51 -1.73
C PRO A 464 22.57 -14.13 -1.53
N LEU A 465 23.92 -14.02 -1.63
CA LEU A 465 24.62 -12.78 -1.33
C LEU A 465 24.13 -11.60 -2.18
N THR A 466 23.91 -11.78 -3.49
CA THR A 466 23.33 -10.73 -4.35
C THR A 466 21.93 -10.30 -3.91
N ALA A 467 21.13 -11.20 -3.34
CA ALA A 467 19.78 -10.88 -2.85
C ALA A 467 19.81 -9.91 -1.67
N HIS A 468 20.81 -10.00 -0.78
CA HIS A 468 20.97 -9.07 0.34
C HIS A 468 21.13 -7.61 -0.11
N TYR A 469 21.75 -7.38 -1.27
CA TYR A 469 22.03 -6.04 -1.77
C TYR A 469 21.02 -5.55 -2.80
N SER A 470 20.39 -6.45 -3.56
CA SER A 470 19.39 -6.08 -4.56
C SER A 470 17.97 -5.97 -3.98
N MET A 471 17.67 -6.56 -2.82
CA MET A 471 16.31 -6.57 -2.25
C MET A 471 15.71 -5.18 -2.07
N ASN A 472 16.53 -4.17 -1.75
CA ASN A 472 16.03 -2.80 -1.53
C ASN A 472 15.45 -2.18 -2.81
N SER A 473 15.96 -2.55 -3.99
CA SER A 473 15.44 -2.12 -5.30
C SER A 473 14.15 -2.85 -5.71
N TYR A 474 13.74 -3.89 -4.95
CA TYR A 474 12.60 -4.76 -5.26
C TYR A 474 11.60 -4.88 -4.08
N GLY A 475 11.49 -3.84 -3.24
CA GLY A 475 10.51 -3.81 -2.14
C GLY A 475 11.02 -4.31 -0.78
N GLY A 476 12.35 -4.29 -0.56
CA GLY A 476 12.96 -4.60 0.75
C GLY A 476 12.90 -6.10 1.09
N GLU A 477 12.72 -6.41 2.38
CA GLU A 477 12.67 -7.82 2.87
C GLU A 477 11.51 -8.63 2.25
N GLY A 478 10.47 -7.96 1.74
CA GLY A 478 9.37 -8.60 1.01
C GLY A 478 9.83 -9.31 -0.27
N ALA A 479 10.86 -8.79 -0.96
CA ALA A 479 11.44 -9.41 -2.14
C ALA A 479 12.00 -10.83 -1.88
N LEU A 480 12.42 -11.12 -0.65
CA LEU A 480 12.94 -12.43 -0.26
C LEU A 480 11.87 -13.52 -0.22
N LYS A 481 10.59 -13.14 -0.16
CA LYS A 481 9.46 -14.08 -0.27
C LYS A 481 9.18 -14.46 -1.72
N ASN A 482 9.71 -13.70 -2.69
CA ASN A 482 9.56 -13.98 -4.11
C ASN A 482 10.54 -15.08 -4.56
N GLY A 483 10.00 -16.25 -4.93
CA GLY A 483 10.80 -17.39 -5.38
C GLY A 483 11.61 -17.11 -6.64
N LEU A 484 11.08 -16.32 -7.60
CA LEU A 484 11.81 -15.94 -8.82
C LEU A 484 12.95 -14.97 -8.50
N PHE A 485 12.72 -13.99 -7.64
CA PHE A 485 13.77 -13.08 -7.16
C PHE A 485 14.92 -13.84 -6.49
N VAL A 486 14.58 -14.75 -5.55
CA VAL A 486 15.59 -15.57 -4.85
C VAL A 486 16.33 -16.49 -5.83
N LYS A 487 15.62 -17.13 -6.79
CA LYS A 487 16.23 -18.00 -7.81
C LYS A 487 17.17 -17.23 -8.73
N THR A 488 16.74 -16.06 -9.24
CA THR A 488 17.57 -15.19 -10.08
C THR A 488 18.85 -14.77 -9.36
N ASN A 489 18.72 -14.31 -8.12
CA ASN A 489 19.84 -13.90 -7.30
C ASN A 489 20.75 -15.09 -6.92
N ARG A 490 20.19 -16.28 -6.72
CA ARG A 490 21.00 -17.50 -6.47
C ARG A 490 21.87 -17.84 -7.67
N ILE A 491 21.31 -17.80 -8.89
CA ILE A 491 22.08 -18.02 -10.12
C ILE A 491 23.20 -16.98 -10.24
N LEU A 492 22.89 -15.72 -10.06
CA LEU A 492 23.90 -14.63 -10.11
C LEU A 492 24.97 -14.81 -9.05
N THR A 493 24.61 -15.13 -7.81
CA THR A 493 25.58 -15.38 -6.73
C THR A 493 26.51 -16.53 -7.06
N VAL A 494 25.98 -17.62 -7.62
CA VAL A 494 26.80 -18.76 -8.06
C VAL A 494 27.75 -18.36 -9.19
N LEU A 495 27.26 -17.62 -10.19
CA LEU A 495 28.11 -17.16 -11.32
C LEU A 495 29.23 -16.24 -10.85
N TRP A 496 28.96 -15.29 -9.95
CA TRP A 496 29.97 -14.46 -9.33
C TRP A 496 30.99 -15.28 -8.53
N GLY A 497 30.52 -16.23 -7.72
CA GLY A 497 31.42 -17.12 -6.97
C GLY A 497 32.31 -17.97 -7.86
N ILE A 498 31.78 -18.57 -8.93
CA ILE A 498 32.54 -19.32 -9.91
C ILE A 498 33.58 -18.42 -10.63
N LEU A 499 33.18 -17.20 -11.01
CA LEU A 499 34.09 -16.24 -11.63
C LEU A 499 35.31 -15.99 -10.75
N TYR A 500 35.13 -15.73 -9.46
CA TYR A 500 36.25 -15.49 -8.55
C TYR A 500 37.10 -16.74 -8.31
N VAL A 501 36.52 -17.92 -8.29
CA VAL A 501 37.28 -19.18 -8.21
C VAL A 501 38.14 -19.38 -9.48
N ILE A 502 37.58 -19.14 -10.68
CA ILE A 502 38.33 -19.19 -11.95
C ILE A 502 39.43 -18.13 -11.94
N THR A 503 39.13 -16.90 -11.50
CA THR A 503 40.11 -15.82 -11.37
C THR A 503 41.26 -16.21 -10.45
N ALA A 504 40.99 -16.92 -9.34
CA ALA A 504 42.02 -17.44 -8.44
C ALA A 504 42.98 -18.41 -9.15
N VAL A 505 42.41 -19.35 -9.92
CA VAL A 505 43.20 -20.32 -10.68
C VAL A 505 44.02 -19.62 -11.78
N CYS A 506 43.39 -18.75 -12.55
CA CYS A 506 44.09 -17.98 -13.60
C CYS A 506 45.20 -17.10 -13.01
N SER A 507 44.95 -16.41 -11.92
CA SER A 507 45.94 -15.56 -11.23
C SER A 507 47.14 -16.40 -10.72
N TRP A 508 46.88 -17.61 -10.23
CA TRP A 508 47.93 -18.53 -9.79
C TRP A 508 48.92 -18.88 -10.91
N PHE A 509 48.45 -19.14 -12.12
CA PHE A 509 49.28 -19.43 -13.28
C PHE A 509 49.94 -18.17 -13.83
N LEU A 510 49.21 -17.06 -13.99
CA LEU A 510 49.72 -15.82 -14.55
C LEU A 510 50.81 -15.21 -13.72
N MET A 511 50.70 -15.20 -12.40
CA MET A 511 51.73 -14.64 -11.51
C MET A 511 53.06 -15.43 -11.52
N ARG A 512 53.06 -16.63 -12.09
CA ARG A 512 54.26 -17.47 -12.28
C ARG A 512 54.79 -17.43 -13.71
N SER A 513 54.13 -16.71 -14.61
CA SER A 513 54.52 -16.57 -16.02
C SER A 513 55.19 -15.23 -16.30
N ALA A 514 55.82 -15.10 -17.48
CA ALA A 514 56.46 -13.86 -17.95
C ALA A 514 55.48 -12.69 -18.18
N VAL A 515 54.14 -12.95 -18.14
CA VAL A 515 53.09 -11.98 -18.39
C VAL A 515 52.35 -11.56 -17.11
N SER A 516 53.00 -11.60 -15.96
CA SER A 516 52.45 -11.26 -14.64
C SER A 516 51.81 -9.87 -14.58
N GLY A 517 52.25 -8.90 -15.39
CA GLY A 517 51.64 -7.55 -15.47
C GLY A 517 50.22 -7.50 -15.99
N LEU A 518 49.71 -8.56 -16.66
CA LEU A 518 48.31 -8.66 -17.12
C LEU A 518 47.33 -8.97 -15.99
N THR A 519 47.81 -9.40 -14.82
CA THR A 519 46.95 -9.76 -13.68
C THR A 519 46.11 -8.57 -13.23
N GLY A 520 46.69 -7.36 -13.19
CA GLY A 520 45.97 -6.13 -12.82
C GLY A 520 44.82 -5.78 -13.78
N LEU A 521 45.07 -5.98 -15.08
CA LEU A 521 44.05 -5.72 -16.12
C LEU A 521 42.86 -6.70 -16.00
N ILE A 522 43.16 -8.00 -15.83
CA ILE A 522 42.16 -9.05 -15.67
C ILE A 522 41.30 -8.80 -14.42
N ASN A 523 41.93 -8.40 -13.32
CA ASN A 523 41.30 -8.11 -12.05
C ASN A 523 40.33 -6.93 -12.12
N PHE A 524 40.53 -5.99 -13.03
CA PHE A 524 39.63 -4.86 -13.27
C PHE A 524 38.51 -5.20 -14.28
N VAL A 525 38.89 -5.80 -15.41
CA VAL A 525 37.96 -6.02 -16.54
C VAL A 525 36.88 -7.06 -16.21
N LEU A 526 37.23 -8.18 -15.57
CA LEU A 526 36.31 -9.26 -15.28
C LEU A 526 35.14 -8.85 -14.36
N PRO A 527 35.34 -8.16 -13.22
CA PRO A 527 34.23 -7.66 -12.39
C PRO A 527 33.36 -6.67 -13.11
N VAL A 528 33.90 -5.79 -13.96
CA VAL A 528 33.13 -4.83 -14.75
C VAL A 528 32.21 -5.55 -15.74
N LEU A 529 32.76 -6.50 -16.52
CA LEU A 529 31.97 -7.30 -17.46
C LEU A 529 30.87 -8.11 -16.75
N MET A 530 31.20 -8.68 -15.60
CA MET A 530 30.22 -9.40 -14.79
C MET A 530 29.14 -8.49 -14.19
N GLY A 531 29.49 -7.24 -13.86
CA GLY A 531 28.53 -6.22 -13.43
C GLY A 531 27.53 -5.88 -14.54
N ILE A 532 28.02 -5.66 -15.77
CA ILE A 532 27.19 -5.44 -16.96
C ILE A 532 26.28 -6.66 -17.23
N PHE A 533 26.85 -7.87 -17.17
CA PHE A 533 26.08 -9.11 -17.29
C PHE A 533 25.00 -9.22 -16.22
N THR A 534 25.30 -8.85 -14.97
CA THR A 534 24.34 -8.89 -13.87
C THR A 534 23.15 -7.99 -14.13
N MET A 535 23.38 -6.73 -14.57
CA MET A 535 22.30 -5.78 -14.92
C MET A 535 21.43 -6.29 -16.07
N TRP A 536 22.03 -6.91 -17.07
CA TRP A 536 21.30 -7.53 -18.18
C TRP A 536 20.54 -8.78 -17.72
N PHE A 537 21.17 -9.69 -16.97
CA PHE A 537 20.59 -10.96 -16.55
C PHE A 537 19.40 -10.79 -15.59
N GLN A 538 19.44 -9.81 -14.69
CA GLN A 538 18.35 -9.48 -13.79
C GLN A 538 17.06 -9.07 -14.52
N LYS A 539 17.18 -8.54 -15.74
CA LYS A 539 16.03 -8.22 -16.60
C LYS A 539 15.66 -9.38 -17.52
N TRP A 540 16.66 -10.00 -18.12
CA TRP A 540 16.46 -11.04 -19.13
C TRP A 540 15.93 -12.38 -18.57
N TYR A 541 16.47 -12.85 -17.44
CA TYR A 541 16.11 -14.16 -16.92
C TYR A 541 14.67 -14.22 -16.40
N PRO A 542 14.16 -13.27 -15.60
CA PRO A 542 12.75 -13.23 -15.23
C PRO A 542 11.83 -13.16 -16.46
N ALA A 543 12.17 -12.32 -17.44
CA ALA A 543 11.42 -12.21 -18.68
C ALA A 543 11.39 -13.52 -19.50
N ARG A 544 12.49 -14.30 -19.49
CA ARG A 544 12.55 -15.60 -20.17
C ARG A 544 11.71 -16.65 -19.46
N VAL A 545 11.78 -16.72 -18.13
CA VAL A 545 10.95 -17.63 -17.31
C VAL A 545 9.47 -17.33 -17.53
N ALA A 546 9.11 -16.04 -17.60
CA ALA A 546 7.77 -15.58 -17.92
C ALA A 546 7.24 -16.05 -19.28
N ARG A 547 8.12 -16.19 -20.29
CA ARG A 547 7.78 -16.68 -21.65
C ARG A 547 7.66 -18.20 -21.75
N GLY A 548 7.82 -18.94 -20.64
CA GLY A 548 7.71 -20.41 -20.62
C GLY A 548 8.80 -21.15 -21.44
N LYS A 549 9.98 -20.51 -21.65
CA LYS A 549 11.14 -21.09 -22.38
C LYS A 549 12.31 -21.33 -21.44
#